data_31b89a33a3c7816f41680543c3e3c802
#
_entry.id   31b89a33a3c7816f41680543c3e3c802
#
_cell.length_a   1.000
_cell.length_b   1.000
_cell.length_c   1.000
_cell.angle_alpha   90.00
_cell.angle_beta   90.00
_cell.angle_gamma   90.00
#
_symmetry.space_group_name_H-M   'P 1'
#
loop_
_entity.id
_entity.type
_entity.pdbx_description
1 polymer ?
#
loop_
_entity_poly.entity_id
_entity_poly.type
_entity_poly.pdbx_seq_one_letter_code
_entity_poly.pdbx_strand_id
1 'polypeptide(L)'
;MTQQEFLSRRQALLAQMQPGSAALIFAAPEAVRSADSEYPYRQNSDFWYFTGFNEPEALLVLIKSDETHNHSVLFNRVRDLTAEIWFGRRLGQEAAPAKLGVDRALAFSEINQHLYQLLNGLDAIYFAQGEYAYADEIVFNALEKLRKGSRQNLQAPNSVIDWRPIVHEMRLFKSAEELAVMRRAGEISALAHTRAMEKCRPGMFEYQLEGEILHEFNRHGARFPSYNTIVGGGENGCILHYTENESELRDGDLVLIDAGCEYRGYAGDITRTFPVNGKFSQPQREIYDIVLESLETALELYRPGTSICQVNQEVVRIMITGLVRLGILKGEVDELIANNAHRPYFMHGLSHWLGLDVHDVGNYDTDRSRVLEPGMVLTVEPGLYIAADADVPAQYRGIGIRIEDDIVITEDGNENLTAGVVKKADEIEALMAAARQS
;
A
#
# COMPACT_ATOMS: atom_id res chain seq x y z
N MET A 1 1.39 3.59 17.34
CA MET A 1 1.11 2.15 17.58
C MET A 1 1.73 1.74 18.90
N THR A 2 0.95 1.15 19.77
CA THR A 2 1.40 0.76 21.11
C THR A 2 2.05 -0.64 21.11
N GLN A 3 2.88 -0.93 22.13
CA GLN A 3 3.43 -2.28 22.31
C GLN A 3 2.29 -3.32 22.46
N GLN A 4 1.22 -2.95 23.12
CA GLN A 4 0.05 -3.83 23.31
C GLN A 4 -0.60 -4.22 21.99
N GLU A 5 -0.64 -3.35 21.00
CA GLU A 5 -1.16 -3.65 19.66
C GLU A 5 -0.34 -4.75 19.00
N PHE A 6 0.99 -4.64 19.02
CA PHE A 6 1.87 -5.68 18.46
C PHE A 6 1.73 -7.01 19.20
N LEU A 7 1.62 -6.98 20.53
CA LEU A 7 1.38 -8.18 21.33
C LEU A 7 0.06 -8.86 20.96
N SER A 8 -1.01 -8.10 20.83
CA SER A 8 -2.33 -8.61 20.43
C SER A 8 -2.29 -9.32 19.07
N ARG A 9 -1.53 -8.78 18.11
CA ARG A 9 -1.36 -9.39 16.80
C ARG A 9 -0.62 -10.73 16.89
N ARG A 10 0.45 -10.79 17.67
CA ARG A 10 1.20 -12.04 17.88
C ARG A 10 0.31 -13.09 18.54
N GLN A 11 -0.48 -12.71 19.53
CA GLN A 11 -1.43 -13.60 20.20
C GLN A 11 -2.53 -14.09 19.24
N ALA A 12 -3.02 -13.22 18.36
CA ALA A 12 -4.02 -13.59 17.36
C ALA A 12 -3.49 -14.62 16.36
N LEU A 13 -2.22 -14.51 15.95
CA LEU A 13 -1.59 -15.52 15.11
C LEU A 13 -1.42 -16.84 15.87
N LEU A 14 -0.89 -16.79 17.08
CA LEU A 14 -0.70 -17.98 17.93
C LEU A 14 -2.02 -18.72 18.17
N ALA A 15 -3.12 -18.01 18.33
CA ALA A 15 -4.44 -18.63 18.50
C ALA A 15 -4.88 -19.45 17.28
N GLN A 16 -4.41 -19.12 16.09
CA GLN A 16 -4.72 -19.81 14.85
C GLN A 16 -3.73 -20.92 14.47
N MET A 17 -2.63 -21.02 15.23
CA MET A 17 -1.61 -22.05 15.00
C MET A 17 -1.97 -23.34 15.77
N GLN A 18 -1.54 -24.49 15.24
CA GLN A 18 -1.66 -25.75 15.94
C GLN A 18 -0.65 -25.81 17.12
N PRO A 19 -0.97 -26.49 18.23
CA PRO A 19 0.01 -26.79 19.28
C PRO A 19 1.20 -27.58 18.74
N GLY A 20 2.36 -27.43 19.34
CA GLY A 20 3.58 -28.08 18.86
C GLY A 20 4.13 -27.45 17.60
N SER A 21 3.99 -26.15 17.42
CA SER A 21 4.45 -25.44 16.21
C SER A 21 5.17 -24.14 16.54
N ALA A 22 5.84 -23.60 15.54
CA ALA A 22 6.47 -22.27 15.61
C ALA A 22 6.23 -21.51 14.31
N ALA A 23 5.96 -20.21 14.42
CA ALA A 23 5.93 -19.30 13.27
C ALA A 23 7.26 -18.57 13.14
N LEU A 24 7.78 -18.50 11.93
CA LEU A 24 9.05 -17.88 11.59
C LEU A 24 8.79 -16.69 10.66
N ILE A 25 9.06 -15.47 11.12
CA ILE A 25 8.80 -14.24 10.39
C ILE A 25 10.09 -13.45 10.26
N PHE A 26 10.59 -13.32 9.04
CA PHE A 26 11.90 -12.71 8.76
C PHE A 26 11.79 -11.23 8.39
N ALA A 27 12.82 -10.47 8.79
CA ALA A 27 13.01 -9.09 8.37
C ALA A 27 13.40 -9.01 6.89
N ALA A 28 13.08 -7.89 6.24
CA ALA A 28 13.56 -7.61 4.89
C ALA A 28 15.08 -7.45 4.88
N PRO A 29 15.77 -7.91 3.82
CA PRO A 29 17.18 -7.56 3.62
C PRO A 29 17.32 -6.09 3.23
N GLU A 30 18.54 -5.55 3.39
CA GLU A 30 18.89 -4.24 2.83
C GLU A 30 18.93 -4.34 1.31
N ALA A 31 18.57 -3.25 0.62
CA ALA A 31 18.59 -3.16 -0.83
C ALA A 31 19.69 -2.19 -1.29
N VAL A 32 20.57 -2.67 -2.16
CA VAL A 32 21.65 -1.87 -2.73
C VAL A 32 21.11 -0.98 -3.84
N ARG A 33 21.40 0.33 -3.76
CA ARG A 33 21.12 1.30 -4.83
C ARG A 33 22.26 1.35 -5.85
N SER A 34 23.50 1.47 -5.37
CA SER A 34 24.68 1.51 -6.22
C SER A 34 25.93 1.18 -5.41
N ALA A 35 26.76 0.26 -5.90
CA ALA A 35 28.02 -0.14 -5.27
C ALA A 35 27.87 -0.44 -3.77
N ASP A 36 28.38 0.45 -2.91
CA ASP A 36 28.34 0.37 -1.46
C ASP A 36 27.29 1.30 -0.83
N SER A 37 26.36 1.82 -1.63
CA SER A 37 25.29 2.73 -1.20
C SER A 37 23.95 2.02 -1.26
N GLU A 38 23.28 1.90 -0.13
CA GLU A 38 21.97 1.28 -0.01
C GLU A 38 20.83 2.28 -0.20
N TYR A 39 19.67 1.77 -0.58
CA TYR A 39 18.42 2.50 -0.42
C TYR A 39 18.11 2.67 1.08
N PRO A 40 17.35 3.72 1.47
CA PRO A 40 16.82 3.79 2.82
C PRO A 40 16.10 2.50 3.18
N TYR A 41 16.42 1.94 4.37
CA TYR A 41 15.86 0.66 4.78
C TYR A 41 14.36 0.74 4.99
N ARG A 42 13.64 -0.14 4.33
CA ARG A 42 12.19 -0.32 4.53
C ARG A 42 11.92 -1.76 4.96
N GLN A 43 11.35 -1.92 6.15
CA GLN A 43 11.06 -3.22 6.74
C GLN A 43 10.00 -3.99 5.93
N ASN A 44 10.08 -5.33 5.98
CA ASN A 44 9.03 -6.22 5.52
C ASN A 44 7.72 -5.90 6.24
N SER A 45 6.62 -5.78 5.50
CA SER A 45 5.34 -5.35 6.06
C SER A 45 4.78 -6.33 7.09
N ASP A 46 4.90 -7.63 6.87
CA ASP A 46 4.43 -8.64 7.83
C ASP A 46 5.29 -8.66 9.09
N PHE A 47 6.59 -8.54 8.95
CA PHE A 47 7.49 -8.42 10.11
C PHE A 47 7.20 -7.16 10.92
N TRP A 48 7.02 -6.03 10.24
CA TRP A 48 6.61 -4.77 10.89
C TRP A 48 5.27 -4.90 11.61
N TYR A 49 4.31 -5.57 11.00
CA TYR A 49 2.97 -5.80 11.56
C TYR A 49 3.03 -6.45 12.94
N PHE A 50 3.97 -7.36 13.15
CA PHE A 50 4.14 -8.10 14.41
C PHE A 50 5.11 -7.46 15.40
N THR A 51 6.01 -6.58 14.97
CA THR A 51 7.12 -6.11 15.81
C THR A 51 7.25 -4.60 15.92
N GLY A 52 6.91 -3.85 14.89
CA GLY A 52 7.25 -2.44 14.79
C GLY A 52 8.76 -2.17 14.79
N PHE A 53 9.58 -3.17 14.50
CA PHE A 53 11.03 -3.12 14.57
C PHE A 53 11.66 -2.93 13.20
N ASN A 54 12.39 -1.82 13.01
CA ASN A 54 12.89 -1.41 11.69
C ASN A 54 14.40 -1.63 11.55
N GLU A 55 14.87 -2.84 11.88
CA GLU A 55 16.26 -3.24 11.64
C GLU A 55 16.31 -4.49 10.77
N PRO A 56 17.30 -4.58 9.85
CA PRO A 56 17.54 -5.81 9.09
C PRO A 56 18.16 -6.90 9.96
N GLU A 57 18.42 -8.07 9.38
CA GLU A 57 19.03 -9.21 10.06
C GLU A 57 18.28 -9.55 11.35
N ALA A 58 16.99 -9.84 11.21
CA ALA A 58 16.12 -10.20 12.30
C ALA A 58 15.15 -11.31 11.93
N LEU A 59 14.79 -12.11 12.91
CA LEU A 59 13.78 -13.16 12.82
C LEU A 59 12.95 -13.17 14.10
N LEU A 60 11.64 -13.08 13.96
CA LEU A 60 10.69 -13.31 15.04
C LEU A 60 10.26 -14.78 15.03
N VAL A 61 10.45 -15.49 16.13
CA VAL A 61 9.97 -16.86 16.32
C VAL A 61 8.87 -16.85 17.37
N LEU A 62 7.68 -17.29 16.99
CA LEU A 62 6.55 -17.45 17.90
C LEU A 62 6.30 -18.95 18.10
N ILE A 63 6.53 -19.45 19.31
CA ILE A 63 6.42 -20.87 19.64
C ILE A 63 5.13 -21.11 20.40
N LYS A 64 4.31 -22.04 19.90
CA LYS A 64 3.13 -22.56 20.58
C LYS A 64 3.43 -23.99 21.03
N SER A 65 3.88 -24.15 22.28
CA SER A 65 4.22 -25.48 22.81
C SER A 65 2.98 -26.33 23.03
N ASP A 66 1.94 -25.74 23.62
CA ASP A 66 0.62 -26.34 23.81
C ASP A 66 -0.45 -25.24 23.79
N GLU A 67 -1.66 -25.53 24.16
CA GLU A 67 -2.78 -24.58 24.12
C GLU A 67 -2.61 -23.39 25.09
N THR A 68 -1.77 -23.51 26.07
CA THR A 68 -1.62 -22.50 27.15
C THR A 68 -0.21 -21.92 27.26
N HIS A 69 0.79 -22.52 26.62
CA HIS A 69 2.19 -22.09 26.72
C HIS A 69 2.72 -21.59 25.40
N ASN A 70 2.89 -20.29 25.32
CA ASN A 70 3.47 -19.59 24.18
C ASN A 70 4.77 -18.90 24.58
N HIS A 71 5.69 -18.79 23.65
CA HIS A 71 6.99 -18.17 23.86
C HIS A 71 7.44 -17.42 22.61
N SER A 72 7.97 -16.21 22.77
CA SER A 72 8.47 -15.39 21.68
C SER A 72 9.98 -15.17 21.78
N VAL A 73 10.67 -15.36 20.68
CA VAL A 73 12.12 -15.14 20.57
C VAL A 73 12.38 -14.23 19.38
N LEU A 74 13.19 -13.21 19.59
CA LEU A 74 13.70 -12.36 18.50
C LEU A 74 15.18 -12.63 18.31
N PHE A 75 15.57 -12.93 17.06
CA PHE A 75 16.96 -12.84 16.63
C PHE A 75 17.17 -11.44 16.06
N ASN A 76 18.20 -10.73 16.55
CA ASN A 76 18.53 -9.40 16.05
C ASN A 76 20.04 -9.16 16.10
N ARG A 77 20.49 -8.05 15.54
CA ARG A 77 21.92 -7.72 15.48
C ARG A 77 22.47 -7.44 16.88
N VAL A 78 23.68 -7.91 17.13
CA VAL A 78 24.42 -7.57 18.35
C VAL A 78 24.80 -6.08 18.34
N ARG A 79 24.87 -5.47 19.50
CA ARG A 79 25.47 -4.15 19.64
C ARG A 79 26.96 -4.24 19.39
N ASP A 80 27.45 -3.41 18.48
CA ASP A 80 28.85 -3.31 18.09
C ASP A 80 29.16 -1.83 17.94
N LEU A 81 30.00 -1.30 18.85
CA LEU A 81 30.30 0.13 18.89
C LEU A 81 30.95 0.63 17.60
N THR A 82 31.83 -0.18 16.99
CA THR A 82 32.45 0.19 15.72
C THR A 82 31.40 0.26 14.60
N ALA A 83 30.56 -0.77 14.47
CA ALA A 83 29.50 -0.79 13.47
C ALA A 83 28.50 0.35 13.69
N GLU A 84 28.14 0.65 14.93
CA GLU A 84 27.20 1.73 15.26
C GLU A 84 27.76 3.12 14.95
N ILE A 85 29.07 3.31 15.02
CA ILE A 85 29.74 4.57 14.61
C ILE A 85 29.56 4.79 13.11
N TRP A 86 29.62 3.71 12.30
CA TRP A 86 29.53 3.80 10.84
C TRP A 86 28.09 3.77 10.33
N PHE A 87 27.23 2.94 10.90
CA PHE A 87 25.93 2.59 10.33
C PHE A 87 24.73 2.95 11.22
N GLY A 88 24.95 3.53 12.38
CA GLY A 88 23.89 3.94 13.29
C GLY A 88 23.63 2.94 14.42
N ARG A 89 22.76 3.34 15.32
CA ARG A 89 22.44 2.60 16.56
C ARG A 89 21.75 1.27 16.26
N ARG A 90 22.05 0.28 17.11
CA ARG A 90 21.38 -1.03 17.12
C ARG A 90 20.71 -1.24 18.49
N LEU A 91 19.55 -1.89 18.48
CA LEU A 91 18.80 -2.17 19.72
C LEU A 91 19.55 -3.15 20.64
N GLY A 92 20.10 -4.23 20.06
CA GLY A 92 20.78 -5.30 20.80
C GLY A 92 19.83 -6.23 21.52
N GLN A 93 20.41 -7.27 22.16
CA GLN A 93 19.63 -8.32 22.82
C GLN A 93 19.14 -7.91 24.20
N GLU A 94 19.89 -7.07 24.90
CA GLU A 94 19.54 -6.67 26.29
C GLU A 94 18.27 -5.81 26.32
N ALA A 95 18.15 -4.87 25.40
CA ALA A 95 17.01 -3.94 25.36
C ALA A 95 15.77 -4.48 24.63
N ALA A 96 15.92 -5.49 23.78
CA ALA A 96 14.84 -5.97 22.92
C ALA A 96 13.61 -6.51 23.68
N PRO A 97 13.74 -7.30 24.76
CA PRO A 97 12.57 -7.79 25.48
C PRO A 97 11.68 -6.67 26.02
N ALA A 98 12.25 -5.68 26.68
CA ALA A 98 11.49 -4.56 27.23
C ALA A 98 10.92 -3.66 26.13
N LYS A 99 11.69 -3.42 25.07
CA LYS A 99 11.31 -2.51 23.98
C LYS A 99 10.23 -3.09 23.08
N LEU A 100 10.32 -4.39 22.77
CA LEU A 100 9.47 -5.06 21.79
C LEU A 100 8.47 -6.06 22.41
N GLY A 101 8.56 -6.30 23.71
CA GLY A 101 7.67 -7.22 24.40
C GLY A 101 7.88 -8.69 24.00
N VAL A 102 9.08 -9.07 23.58
CA VAL A 102 9.44 -10.47 23.32
C VAL A 102 10.00 -11.09 24.60
N ASP A 103 9.87 -12.42 24.76
CA ASP A 103 10.34 -13.10 25.95
C ASP A 103 11.86 -13.21 26.01
N ARG A 104 12.50 -13.40 24.85
CA ARG A 104 13.96 -13.51 24.71
C ARG A 104 14.44 -12.84 23.45
N ALA A 105 15.70 -12.42 23.46
CA ALA A 105 16.42 -12.00 22.28
C ALA A 105 17.77 -12.72 22.19
N LEU A 106 18.12 -13.16 20.98
CA LEU A 106 19.36 -13.87 20.66
C LEU A 106 20.08 -13.18 19.50
N ALA A 107 21.38 -13.36 19.40
CA ALA A 107 22.16 -12.78 18.33
C ALA A 107 21.84 -13.42 16.97
N PHE A 108 21.48 -12.62 15.98
CA PHE A 108 21.23 -13.12 14.62
C PHE A 108 22.47 -13.81 14.02
N SER A 109 23.67 -13.33 14.33
CA SER A 109 24.93 -13.95 13.91
C SER A 109 25.11 -15.38 14.41
N GLU A 110 24.40 -15.78 15.46
CA GLU A 110 24.43 -17.11 16.04
C GLU A 110 23.16 -17.94 15.71
N ILE A 111 22.41 -17.54 14.70
CA ILE A 111 21.12 -18.16 14.38
C ILE A 111 21.25 -19.66 14.05
N ASN A 112 22.35 -20.06 13.42
CA ASN A 112 22.60 -21.48 13.09
C ASN A 112 22.89 -22.34 14.33
N GLN A 113 23.24 -21.73 15.46
CA GLN A 113 23.47 -22.42 16.72
C GLN A 113 22.21 -22.55 17.56
N HIS A 114 21.24 -21.68 17.36
CA HIS A 114 20.07 -21.58 18.24
C HIS A 114 18.75 -21.96 17.59
N LEU A 115 18.56 -21.66 16.29
CA LEU A 115 17.25 -21.85 15.66
C LEU A 115 16.82 -23.33 15.69
N TYR A 116 17.69 -24.26 15.32
CA TYR A 116 17.32 -25.67 15.29
C TYR A 116 16.91 -26.18 16.69
N GLN A 117 17.52 -25.63 17.76
CA GLN A 117 17.16 -26.00 19.14
C GLN A 117 15.74 -25.57 19.49
N LEU A 118 15.33 -24.39 19.02
CA LEU A 118 13.96 -23.88 19.21
C LEU A 118 12.92 -24.71 18.45
N LEU A 119 13.31 -25.28 17.31
CA LEU A 119 12.41 -26.08 16.46
C LEU A 119 12.42 -27.57 16.80
N ASN A 120 13.39 -28.01 17.62
CA ASN A 120 13.55 -29.42 17.97
C ASN A 120 12.31 -29.97 18.69
N GLY A 121 11.76 -31.07 18.17
CA GLY A 121 10.61 -31.76 18.76
C GLY A 121 9.25 -31.13 18.44
N LEU A 122 9.20 -30.06 17.66
CA LEU A 122 7.95 -29.51 17.17
C LEU A 122 7.41 -30.35 15.99
N ASP A 123 6.09 -30.32 15.78
CA ASP A 123 5.41 -31.04 14.70
C ASP A 123 5.42 -30.26 13.41
N ALA A 124 5.30 -28.92 13.48
CA ALA A 124 5.16 -28.04 12.32
C ALA A 124 5.88 -26.70 12.51
N ILE A 125 6.24 -26.10 11.39
CA ILE A 125 6.60 -24.67 11.32
C ILE A 125 5.65 -23.95 10.39
N TYR A 126 5.34 -22.71 10.72
CA TYR A 126 4.63 -21.76 9.86
C TYR A 126 5.67 -20.82 9.26
N PHE A 127 5.84 -20.85 7.95
CA PHE A 127 6.92 -20.15 7.27
C PHE A 127 6.51 -19.68 5.87
N ALA A 128 6.87 -18.44 5.54
CA ALA A 128 6.65 -17.86 4.20
C ALA A 128 7.76 -18.31 3.24
N GLN A 129 7.68 -19.53 2.81
CA GLN A 129 8.66 -20.17 1.95
C GLN A 129 8.77 -19.45 0.61
N GLY A 130 9.98 -19.18 0.16
CA GLY A 130 10.25 -18.55 -1.15
C GLY A 130 10.23 -17.02 -1.13
N GLU A 131 9.92 -16.38 0.00
CA GLU A 131 9.89 -14.91 0.07
C GLU A 131 11.30 -14.31 -0.01
N TYR A 132 12.23 -14.84 0.80
CA TYR A 132 13.63 -14.44 0.79
C TYR A 132 14.55 -15.66 0.72
N ALA A 133 15.47 -15.66 -0.23
CA ALA A 133 16.41 -16.77 -0.38
C ALA A 133 17.26 -17.02 0.86
N TYR A 134 17.71 -15.94 1.55
CA TYR A 134 18.49 -16.08 2.77
C TYR A 134 17.70 -16.74 3.90
N ALA A 135 16.40 -16.45 3.98
CA ALA A 135 15.51 -17.02 4.99
C ALA A 135 15.26 -18.51 4.73
N ASP A 136 15.01 -18.88 3.48
CA ASP A 136 14.87 -20.28 3.07
C ASP A 136 16.11 -21.09 3.46
N GLU A 137 17.30 -20.57 3.18
CA GLU A 137 18.56 -21.21 3.51
C GLU A 137 18.70 -21.44 5.02
N ILE A 138 18.44 -20.43 5.83
CA ILE A 138 18.51 -20.52 7.29
C ILE A 138 17.54 -21.60 7.82
N VAL A 139 16.30 -21.58 7.37
CA VAL A 139 15.26 -22.49 7.86
C VAL A 139 15.55 -23.94 7.43
N PHE A 140 15.85 -24.16 6.16
CA PHE A 140 16.11 -25.52 5.67
C PHE A 140 17.41 -26.11 6.22
N ASN A 141 18.43 -25.29 6.49
CA ASN A 141 19.63 -25.75 7.19
C ASN A 141 19.30 -26.20 8.63
N ALA A 142 18.45 -25.49 9.34
CA ALA A 142 18.02 -25.86 10.68
C ALA A 142 17.23 -27.19 10.67
N LEU A 143 16.31 -27.35 9.72
CA LEU A 143 15.55 -28.61 9.58
C LEU A 143 16.46 -29.78 9.22
N GLU A 144 17.42 -29.57 8.32
CA GLU A 144 18.37 -30.62 7.92
C GLU A 144 19.28 -31.03 9.08
N LYS A 145 19.72 -30.08 9.89
CA LYS A 145 20.50 -30.36 11.11
C LYS A 145 19.73 -31.24 12.07
N LEU A 146 18.43 -30.99 12.24
CA LEU A 146 17.55 -31.81 13.09
C LEU A 146 17.40 -33.22 12.52
N ARG A 147 17.18 -33.37 11.20
CA ARG A 147 17.05 -34.68 10.54
C ARG A 147 18.31 -35.54 10.70
N LYS A 148 19.48 -34.93 10.52
CA LYS A 148 20.76 -35.61 10.67
C LYS A 148 21.07 -36.00 12.12
N GLY A 149 20.45 -35.29 13.08
CA GLY A 149 20.64 -35.50 14.51
C GLY A 149 19.71 -36.54 15.14
N SER A 150 19.01 -37.36 14.37
CA SER A 150 18.04 -38.34 14.89
C SER A 150 18.64 -39.31 15.91
N ARG A 151 19.90 -39.69 15.73
CA ARG A 151 20.64 -40.55 16.72
C ARG A 151 20.96 -39.83 18.04
N GLN A 152 20.82 -38.50 18.06
CA GLN A 152 21.06 -37.64 19.22
C GLN A 152 19.73 -37.16 19.81
N ASN A 153 18.64 -37.84 19.51
CA ASN A 153 17.27 -37.50 19.93
C ASN A 153 16.76 -36.15 19.38
N LEU A 154 17.30 -35.67 18.28
CA LEU A 154 16.77 -34.51 17.60
C LEU A 154 15.63 -34.94 16.65
N GLN A 155 14.57 -34.11 16.62
CA GLN A 155 13.39 -34.35 15.76
C GLN A 155 13.06 -33.08 14.98
N ALA A 156 13.08 -33.17 13.67
CA ALA A 156 12.65 -32.09 12.80
C ALA A 156 11.10 -32.04 12.72
N PRO A 157 10.52 -30.84 12.67
CA PRO A 157 9.14 -30.67 12.22
C PRO A 157 8.94 -31.33 10.86
N ASN A 158 7.81 -32.01 10.67
CA ASN A 158 7.51 -32.73 9.44
C ASN A 158 6.54 -31.96 8.52
N SER A 159 6.02 -30.84 8.98
CA SER A 159 5.10 -30.01 8.21
C SER A 159 5.62 -28.58 8.14
N VAL A 160 5.54 -28.00 6.92
CA VAL A 160 5.79 -26.57 6.67
C VAL A 160 4.49 -25.97 6.15
N ILE A 161 3.92 -25.05 6.91
CA ILE A 161 2.63 -24.42 6.63
C ILE A 161 2.91 -22.96 6.29
N ASP A 162 2.29 -22.44 5.24
CA ASP A 162 2.42 -21.05 4.87
C ASP A 162 1.54 -20.17 5.81
N TRP A 163 2.15 -19.28 6.57
CA TRP A 163 1.39 -18.38 7.43
C TRP A 163 0.76 -17.21 6.67
N ARG A 164 1.16 -16.94 5.42
CA ARG A 164 0.67 -15.78 4.65
C ARG A 164 -0.86 -15.71 4.55
N PRO A 165 -1.58 -16.79 4.22
CA PRO A 165 -3.06 -16.73 4.18
C PRO A 165 -3.70 -16.29 5.49
N ILE A 166 -3.15 -16.72 6.62
CA ILE A 166 -3.64 -16.35 7.96
C ILE A 166 -3.35 -14.88 8.26
N VAL A 167 -2.10 -14.47 8.08
CA VAL A 167 -1.62 -13.11 8.41
C VAL A 167 -2.25 -12.07 7.48
N HIS A 168 -2.38 -12.37 6.20
CA HIS A 168 -2.95 -11.46 5.22
C HIS A 168 -4.46 -11.24 5.47
N GLU A 169 -5.17 -12.26 5.94
CA GLU A 169 -6.57 -12.08 6.39
C GLU A 169 -6.63 -11.22 7.66
N MET A 170 -5.71 -11.38 8.60
CA MET A 170 -5.61 -10.51 9.77
C MET A 170 -5.35 -9.05 9.38
N ARG A 171 -4.46 -8.79 8.44
CA ARG A 171 -4.11 -7.45 7.96
C ARG A 171 -5.23 -6.77 7.20
N LEU A 172 -6.15 -7.52 6.62
CA LEU A 172 -7.30 -6.98 5.87
C LEU A 172 -8.22 -6.14 6.76
N PHE A 173 -8.37 -6.51 8.02
CA PHE A 173 -9.21 -5.82 9.00
C PHE A 173 -8.36 -4.91 9.89
N LYS A 174 -8.47 -3.61 9.71
CA LYS A 174 -7.68 -2.62 10.42
C LYS A 174 -8.25 -2.38 11.82
N SER A 175 -7.36 -2.33 12.81
CA SER A 175 -7.69 -1.93 14.17
C SER A 175 -7.90 -0.42 14.28
N ALA A 176 -8.42 0.03 15.41
CA ALA A 176 -8.59 1.46 15.70
C ALA A 176 -7.25 2.22 15.66
N GLU A 177 -6.16 1.61 16.15
CA GLU A 177 -4.82 2.22 16.10
C GLU A 177 -4.30 2.34 14.66
N GLU A 178 -4.50 1.31 13.84
CA GLU A 178 -4.15 1.34 12.43
C GLU A 178 -4.92 2.44 11.68
N LEU A 179 -6.22 2.53 11.91
CA LEU A 179 -7.07 3.55 11.28
C LEU A 179 -6.65 4.98 11.67
N ALA A 180 -6.23 5.20 12.91
CA ALA A 180 -5.70 6.50 13.35
C ALA A 180 -4.44 6.90 12.55
N VAL A 181 -3.53 5.95 12.34
CA VAL A 181 -2.31 6.17 11.53
C VAL A 181 -2.68 6.42 10.06
N MET A 182 -3.60 5.65 9.51
CA MET A 182 -4.04 5.78 8.12
C MET A 182 -4.81 7.08 7.87
N ARG A 183 -5.61 7.55 8.83
CA ARG A 183 -6.22 8.89 8.75
C ARG A 183 -5.15 9.97 8.64
N ARG A 184 -4.09 9.86 9.43
CA ARG A 184 -3.00 10.84 9.37
C ARG A 184 -2.25 10.76 8.05
N ALA A 185 -1.98 9.56 7.53
CA ALA A 185 -1.39 9.38 6.20
C ALA A 185 -2.26 10.03 5.10
N GLY A 186 -3.58 9.85 5.17
CA GLY A 186 -4.54 10.49 4.27
C GLY A 186 -4.54 12.02 4.37
N GLU A 187 -4.51 12.56 5.57
CA GLU A 187 -4.43 14.01 5.79
C GLU A 187 -3.15 14.62 5.21
N ILE A 188 -2.00 14.01 5.48
CA ILE A 188 -0.70 14.48 4.96
C ILE A 188 -0.70 14.42 3.44
N SER A 189 -1.18 13.34 2.86
CA SER A 189 -1.28 13.17 1.41
C SER A 189 -2.21 14.22 0.79
N ALA A 190 -3.35 14.51 1.43
CA ALA A 190 -4.27 15.55 0.98
C ALA A 190 -3.63 16.96 0.99
N LEU A 191 -2.86 17.27 2.04
CA LEU A 191 -2.12 18.54 2.13
C LEU A 191 -1.09 18.66 0.99
N ALA A 192 -0.43 17.58 0.63
CA ALA A 192 0.54 17.56 -0.47
C ALA A 192 -0.11 17.83 -1.83
N HIS A 193 -1.27 17.23 -2.11
CA HIS A 193 -2.03 17.51 -3.33
C HIS A 193 -2.53 18.95 -3.38
N THR A 194 -3.00 19.49 -2.27
CA THR A 194 -3.39 20.89 -2.16
C THR A 194 -2.21 21.82 -2.48
N ARG A 195 -1.04 21.54 -1.90
CA ARG A 195 0.19 22.29 -2.18
C ARG A 195 0.56 22.22 -3.67
N ALA A 196 0.46 21.06 -4.28
CA ALA A 196 0.74 20.90 -5.72
C ALA A 196 -0.18 21.79 -6.58
N MET A 197 -1.47 21.82 -6.28
CA MET A 197 -2.43 22.71 -6.96
C MET A 197 -2.08 24.19 -6.78
N GLU A 198 -1.70 24.60 -5.56
CA GLU A 198 -1.33 25.98 -5.25
C GLU A 198 -0.05 26.41 -5.96
N LYS A 199 0.91 25.51 -6.11
CA LYS A 199 2.24 25.81 -6.68
C LYS A 199 2.32 25.63 -8.20
N CYS A 200 1.42 24.86 -8.80
CA CYS A 200 1.48 24.55 -10.23
C CYS A 200 1.37 25.82 -11.10
N ARG A 201 2.27 25.94 -12.06
CA ARG A 201 2.30 27.02 -13.06
C ARG A 201 2.75 26.46 -14.41
N PRO A 202 2.23 26.96 -15.54
CA PRO A 202 2.80 26.65 -16.84
C PRO A 202 4.30 26.94 -16.89
N GLY A 203 5.06 26.09 -17.56
CA GLY A 203 6.51 26.22 -17.66
C GLY A 203 7.29 25.48 -16.57
N MET A 204 6.62 25.01 -15.51
CA MET A 204 7.23 24.09 -14.54
C MET A 204 7.45 22.73 -15.18
N PHE A 205 8.38 21.96 -14.62
CA PHE A 205 8.56 20.56 -14.98
C PHE A 205 7.84 19.65 -13.98
N GLU A 206 7.46 18.48 -14.44
CA GLU A 206 6.75 17.49 -13.63
C GLU A 206 7.50 17.18 -12.31
N TYR A 207 8.83 17.02 -12.36
CA TYR A 207 9.64 16.76 -11.16
C TYR A 207 9.62 17.93 -10.13
N GLN A 208 9.30 19.15 -10.56
CA GLN A 208 9.20 20.27 -9.64
C GLN A 208 7.94 20.17 -8.77
N LEU A 209 6.82 19.70 -9.34
CA LEU A 209 5.62 19.38 -8.55
C LEU A 209 5.85 18.16 -7.66
N GLU A 210 6.55 17.14 -8.17
CA GLU A 210 6.96 16.01 -7.33
C GLU A 210 7.76 16.49 -6.12
N GLY A 211 8.69 17.41 -6.30
CA GLY A 211 9.46 18.03 -5.21
C GLY A 211 8.58 18.72 -4.18
N GLU A 212 7.54 19.44 -4.60
CA GLU A 212 6.59 20.11 -3.71
C GLU A 212 5.80 19.09 -2.87
N ILE A 213 5.41 17.98 -3.47
CA ILE A 213 4.70 16.89 -2.79
C ILE A 213 5.59 16.23 -1.74
N LEU A 214 6.81 15.85 -2.11
CA LEU A 214 7.76 15.21 -1.20
C LEU A 214 8.14 16.13 -0.04
N HIS A 215 8.27 17.45 -0.30
CA HIS A 215 8.49 18.43 0.74
C HIS A 215 7.34 18.45 1.76
N GLU A 216 6.10 18.42 1.28
CA GLU A 216 4.93 18.46 2.17
C GLU A 216 4.82 17.18 3.00
N PHE A 217 5.12 16.01 2.44
CA PHE A 217 5.20 14.77 3.20
C PHE A 217 6.21 14.88 4.34
N ASN A 218 7.42 15.33 4.02
CA ASN A 218 8.52 15.45 4.99
C ASN A 218 8.21 16.39 6.13
N ARG A 219 7.64 17.57 5.85
CA ARG A 219 7.36 18.55 6.91
C ARG A 219 6.33 18.07 7.93
N HIS A 220 5.54 17.05 7.58
CA HIS A 220 4.55 16.44 8.48
C HIS A 220 4.99 15.10 9.06
N GLY A 221 6.24 14.72 8.89
CA GLY A 221 6.82 13.51 9.49
C GLY A 221 6.62 12.23 8.68
N ALA A 222 6.10 12.33 7.46
CA ALA A 222 6.07 11.22 6.51
C ALA A 222 7.29 11.33 5.61
N ARG A 223 8.36 10.65 5.98
CA ARG A 223 9.66 10.79 5.32
C ARG A 223 9.68 10.25 3.90
N PHE A 224 8.82 9.28 3.57
CA PHE A 224 8.83 8.59 2.29
C PHE A 224 7.47 8.61 1.62
N PRO A 225 7.42 8.60 0.27
CA PRO A 225 6.22 8.22 -0.45
C PRO A 225 5.96 6.72 -0.27
N SER A 226 4.70 6.31 -0.35
CA SER A 226 4.31 4.89 -0.30
C SER A 226 4.55 4.17 -1.63
N TYR A 227 4.68 4.92 -2.70
CA TYR A 227 5.02 4.46 -4.06
C TYR A 227 5.68 5.60 -4.83
N ASN A 228 6.28 5.27 -5.96
CA ASN A 228 6.90 6.28 -6.82
C ASN A 228 5.84 7.27 -7.30
N THR A 229 6.03 8.54 -7.00
CA THR A 229 5.10 9.62 -7.34
C THR A 229 4.91 9.75 -8.84
N ILE A 230 3.66 9.84 -9.28
CA ILE A 230 3.28 10.00 -10.68
C ILE A 230 2.85 11.44 -10.89
N VAL A 231 3.54 12.15 -11.79
CA VAL A 231 3.18 13.51 -12.20
C VAL A 231 3.15 13.53 -13.72
N GLY A 232 1.98 13.34 -14.32
CA GLY A 232 1.79 13.24 -15.77
C GLY A 232 1.11 14.46 -16.36
N GLY A 233 1.87 15.32 -17.04
CA GLY A 233 1.33 16.47 -17.76
C GLY A 233 0.84 16.08 -19.17
N GLY A 234 -0.32 16.65 -19.59
CA GLY A 234 -0.88 16.39 -20.91
C GLY A 234 -1.13 14.89 -21.15
N GLU A 235 -0.70 14.38 -22.30
CA GLU A 235 -0.89 12.96 -22.67
C GLU A 235 -0.13 11.96 -21.78
N ASN A 236 0.87 12.42 -20.98
CA ASN A 236 1.53 11.58 -20.00
C ASN A 236 0.55 11.09 -18.92
N GLY A 237 -0.54 11.81 -18.69
CA GLY A 237 -1.64 11.39 -17.83
C GLY A 237 -2.38 10.13 -18.30
N CYS A 238 -2.17 9.70 -19.53
CA CYS A 238 -2.71 8.45 -20.08
C CYS A 238 -1.81 7.24 -19.81
N ILE A 239 -0.62 7.44 -19.25
CA ILE A 239 0.29 6.37 -18.84
C ILE A 239 0.05 6.10 -17.35
N LEU A 240 -0.49 4.94 -17.02
CA LEU A 240 -1.02 4.66 -15.68
C LEU A 240 0.03 4.77 -14.57
N HIS A 241 1.24 4.24 -14.79
CA HIS A 241 2.35 4.30 -13.84
C HIS A 241 3.50 5.15 -14.41
N TYR A 242 3.16 6.39 -14.80
CA TYR A 242 4.13 7.35 -15.33
C TYR A 242 4.98 7.93 -14.20
N THR A 243 6.23 7.53 -14.12
CA THR A 243 7.17 7.94 -13.06
C THR A 243 8.39 8.69 -13.57
N GLU A 244 8.49 8.92 -14.88
CA GLU A 244 9.62 9.66 -15.47
C GLU A 244 9.67 11.10 -14.99
N ASN A 245 8.53 11.78 -14.94
CA ASN A 245 8.33 13.12 -14.37
C ASN A 245 9.33 14.18 -14.92
N GLU A 246 9.68 14.07 -16.21
CA GLU A 246 10.73 14.90 -16.84
C GLU A 246 10.19 15.92 -17.84
N SER A 247 8.90 15.93 -18.12
CA SER A 247 8.30 16.81 -19.12
C SER A 247 7.91 18.17 -18.53
N GLU A 248 7.91 19.18 -19.42
CA GLU A 248 7.40 20.51 -19.09
C GLU A 248 5.87 20.49 -19.04
N LEU A 249 5.32 21.15 -18.02
CA LEU A 249 3.89 21.39 -17.85
C LEU A 249 3.48 22.58 -18.72
N ARG A 250 2.60 22.32 -19.70
CA ARG A 250 2.23 23.31 -20.70
C ARG A 250 0.92 24.00 -20.37
N ASP A 251 0.83 25.24 -20.76
CA ASP A 251 -0.42 26.00 -20.71
C ASP A 251 -1.50 25.30 -21.53
N GLY A 252 -2.69 25.12 -20.93
CA GLY A 252 -3.82 24.44 -21.57
C GLY A 252 -3.88 22.94 -21.33
N ASP A 253 -2.83 22.32 -20.82
CA ASP A 253 -2.81 20.90 -20.43
C ASP A 253 -3.38 20.65 -19.04
N LEU A 254 -3.78 19.41 -18.78
CA LEU A 254 -4.03 18.89 -17.44
C LEU A 254 -2.73 18.30 -16.88
N VAL A 255 -2.64 18.19 -15.57
CA VAL A 255 -1.65 17.35 -14.89
C VAL A 255 -2.38 16.37 -13.97
N LEU A 256 -2.08 15.10 -14.14
CA LEU A 256 -2.55 14.01 -13.28
C LEU A 256 -1.45 13.72 -12.27
N ILE A 257 -1.76 13.83 -10.99
CA ILE A 257 -0.83 13.50 -9.90
C ILE A 257 -1.39 12.35 -9.09
N ASP A 258 -0.64 11.27 -9.02
CA ASP A 258 -0.93 10.12 -8.17
C ASP A 258 0.20 10.00 -7.14
N ALA A 259 -0.10 10.35 -5.90
CA ALA A 259 0.87 10.44 -4.82
C ALA A 259 0.22 10.19 -3.46
N GLY A 260 0.89 9.43 -2.64
CA GLY A 260 0.53 9.20 -1.25
C GLY A 260 1.77 8.99 -0.41
N CYS A 261 1.73 9.40 0.86
CA CYS A 261 2.85 9.21 1.77
C CYS A 261 2.79 7.87 2.49
N GLU A 262 3.94 7.42 2.96
CA GLU A 262 4.03 6.37 3.97
C GLU A 262 4.22 7.03 5.33
N TYR A 263 3.26 6.83 6.21
CA TYR A 263 3.30 7.36 7.57
C TYR A 263 3.29 6.20 8.57
N ARG A 264 4.37 6.06 9.32
CA ARG A 264 4.57 4.96 10.28
C ARG A 264 4.30 3.58 9.69
N GLY A 265 4.73 3.37 8.44
CA GLY A 265 4.58 2.14 7.70
C GLY A 265 3.30 2.02 6.87
N TYR A 266 2.29 2.86 7.09
CA TYR A 266 1.00 2.80 6.40
C TYR A 266 0.92 3.77 5.24
N ALA A 267 0.36 3.29 4.12
CA ALA A 267 0.24 4.03 2.88
C ALA A 267 -1.00 4.93 2.84
N GLY A 268 -0.84 6.13 2.27
CA GLY A 268 -1.91 6.87 1.64
C GLY A 268 -1.81 6.72 0.13
N ASP A 269 -2.93 6.90 -0.58
CA ASP A 269 -3.00 6.77 -2.03
C ASP A 269 -4.07 7.71 -2.57
N ILE A 270 -3.64 8.82 -3.17
CA ILE A 270 -4.55 9.84 -3.72
C ILE A 270 -4.16 10.16 -5.14
N THR A 271 -5.16 10.27 -6.02
CA THR A 271 -4.98 10.89 -7.33
C THR A 271 -5.87 12.12 -7.45
N ARG A 272 -5.30 13.21 -7.96
CA ARG A 272 -6.02 14.41 -8.42
C ARG A 272 -5.52 14.80 -9.79
N THR A 273 -6.43 15.25 -10.62
CA THR A 273 -6.13 15.77 -11.95
C THR A 273 -6.66 17.20 -12.02
N PHE A 274 -5.82 18.14 -12.44
CA PHE A 274 -6.21 19.55 -12.49
C PHE A 274 -5.53 20.28 -13.65
N PRO A 275 -6.08 21.43 -14.09
CA PRO A 275 -5.49 22.19 -15.19
C PRO A 275 -4.20 22.89 -14.74
N VAL A 276 -3.15 22.79 -15.55
CA VAL A 276 -1.85 23.44 -15.28
C VAL A 276 -2.01 24.93 -15.11
N ASN A 277 -2.86 25.58 -15.91
CA ASN A 277 -3.12 27.02 -15.85
C ASN A 277 -4.24 27.42 -14.88
N GLY A 278 -4.87 26.46 -14.19
CA GLY A 278 -5.95 26.73 -13.24
C GLY A 278 -7.35 26.81 -13.84
N LYS A 279 -7.53 26.52 -15.13
CA LYS A 279 -8.82 26.58 -15.81
C LYS A 279 -9.01 25.34 -16.70
N PHE A 280 -10.05 24.55 -16.45
CA PHE A 280 -10.44 23.46 -17.33
C PHE A 280 -10.95 23.99 -18.67
N SER A 281 -10.53 23.39 -19.79
CA SER A 281 -11.23 23.57 -21.05
C SER A 281 -12.56 22.81 -21.02
N GLN A 282 -13.46 23.11 -21.95
CA GLN A 282 -14.75 22.43 -22.01
C GLN A 282 -14.59 20.91 -22.24
N PRO A 283 -13.78 20.42 -23.19
CA PRO A 283 -13.58 18.97 -23.35
C PRO A 283 -12.97 18.31 -22.11
N GLN A 284 -12.02 18.96 -21.45
CA GLN A 284 -11.43 18.47 -20.19
C GLN A 284 -12.49 18.35 -19.09
N ARG A 285 -13.34 19.37 -18.95
CA ARG A 285 -14.41 19.40 -17.96
C ARG A 285 -15.45 18.31 -18.21
N GLU A 286 -15.79 18.05 -19.46
CA GLU A 286 -16.75 17.01 -19.84
C GLU A 286 -16.26 15.62 -19.42
N ILE A 287 -14.99 15.29 -19.69
CA ILE A 287 -14.39 14.01 -19.23
C ILE A 287 -14.26 13.99 -17.70
N TYR A 288 -13.79 15.09 -17.11
CA TYR A 288 -13.61 15.21 -15.66
C TYR A 288 -14.91 14.93 -14.92
N ASP A 289 -16.02 15.49 -15.37
CA ASP A 289 -17.32 15.32 -14.71
C ASP A 289 -17.82 13.87 -14.74
N ILE A 290 -17.49 13.10 -15.80
CA ILE A 290 -17.80 11.66 -15.84
C ILE A 290 -17.01 10.90 -14.77
N VAL A 291 -15.73 11.19 -14.65
CA VAL A 291 -14.86 10.55 -13.65
C VAL A 291 -15.27 10.94 -12.24
N LEU A 292 -15.60 12.20 -12.00
CA LEU A 292 -16.07 12.69 -10.70
C LEU A 292 -17.40 12.02 -10.29
N GLU A 293 -18.35 11.96 -11.20
CA GLU A 293 -19.63 11.27 -10.97
C GLU A 293 -19.40 9.79 -10.63
N SER A 294 -18.48 9.14 -11.33
CA SER A 294 -18.09 7.75 -11.08
C SER A 294 -17.53 7.58 -9.65
N LEU A 295 -16.65 8.48 -9.21
CA LEU A 295 -16.09 8.47 -7.87
C LEU A 295 -17.17 8.72 -6.81
N GLU A 296 -17.96 9.76 -6.97
CA GLU A 296 -18.99 10.13 -5.99
C GLU A 296 -20.04 9.03 -5.84
N THR A 297 -20.48 8.42 -6.94
CA THR A 297 -21.40 7.29 -6.91
C THR A 297 -20.78 6.08 -6.22
N ALA A 298 -19.52 5.75 -6.51
CA ALA A 298 -18.82 4.66 -5.83
C ALA A 298 -18.73 4.91 -4.32
N LEU A 299 -18.39 6.13 -3.90
CA LEU A 299 -18.34 6.50 -2.49
C LEU A 299 -19.69 6.32 -1.77
N GLU A 300 -20.80 6.59 -2.44
CA GLU A 300 -22.14 6.38 -1.89
C GLU A 300 -22.52 4.88 -1.80
N LEU A 301 -22.04 4.06 -2.75
CA LEU A 301 -22.40 2.65 -2.84
C LEU A 301 -21.56 1.76 -1.92
N TYR A 302 -20.31 2.13 -1.63
CA TYR A 302 -19.46 1.33 -0.78
C TYR A 302 -19.93 1.30 0.66
N ARG A 303 -20.35 0.12 1.12
CA ARG A 303 -20.84 -0.15 2.48
C ARG A 303 -20.75 -1.65 2.77
N PRO A 304 -20.92 -2.08 4.02
CA PRO A 304 -21.00 -3.51 4.32
C PRO A 304 -22.04 -4.22 3.47
N GLY A 305 -21.68 -5.40 2.97
CA GLY A 305 -22.56 -6.22 2.15
C GLY A 305 -22.41 -6.00 0.64
N THR A 306 -21.75 -4.91 0.20
CA THR A 306 -21.41 -4.71 -1.22
C THR A 306 -20.07 -5.35 -1.55
N SER A 307 -19.70 -5.36 -2.82
CA SER A 307 -18.38 -5.81 -3.28
C SER A 307 -17.80 -4.83 -4.29
N ILE A 308 -16.48 -4.88 -4.50
CA ILE A 308 -15.81 -4.07 -5.54
C ILE A 308 -16.44 -4.36 -6.90
N CYS A 309 -16.71 -5.62 -7.21
CA CYS A 309 -17.33 -6.03 -8.47
C CYS A 309 -18.69 -5.33 -8.70
N GLN A 310 -19.55 -5.31 -7.69
CA GLN A 310 -20.88 -4.68 -7.81
C GLN A 310 -20.78 -3.17 -8.03
N VAL A 311 -19.92 -2.49 -7.28
CA VAL A 311 -19.72 -1.04 -7.43
C VAL A 311 -19.09 -0.72 -8.78
N ASN A 312 -18.14 -1.53 -9.24
CA ASN A 312 -17.51 -1.36 -10.54
C ASN A 312 -18.53 -1.46 -11.69
N GLN A 313 -19.53 -2.31 -11.60
CA GLN A 313 -20.59 -2.41 -12.60
C GLN A 313 -21.34 -1.08 -12.77
N GLU A 314 -21.66 -0.41 -11.68
CA GLU A 314 -22.32 0.89 -11.72
C GLU A 314 -21.41 1.99 -12.29
N VAL A 315 -20.13 1.97 -11.93
CA VAL A 315 -19.12 2.91 -12.45
C VAL A 315 -18.97 2.73 -13.96
N VAL A 316 -18.87 1.50 -14.45
CA VAL A 316 -18.77 1.20 -15.88
C VAL A 316 -19.99 1.72 -16.64
N ARG A 317 -21.19 1.59 -16.08
CA ARG A 317 -22.41 2.14 -16.68
C ARG A 317 -22.36 3.66 -16.80
N ILE A 318 -21.92 4.35 -15.76
CA ILE A 318 -21.74 5.82 -15.76
C ILE A 318 -20.74 6.22 -16.84
N MET A 319 -19.60 5.55 -16.89
CA MET A 319 -18.56 5.86 -17.89
C MET A 319 -19.04 5.64 -19.31
N ILE A 320 -19.63 4.51 -19.61
CA ILE A 320 -20.13 4.21 -20.97
C ILE A 320 -21.23 5.19 -21.38
N THR A 321 -22.17 5.49 -20.48
CA THR A 321 -23.23 6.48 -20.72
C THR A 321 -22.63 7.85 -21.08
N GLY A 322 -21.64 8.29 -20.31
CA GLY A 322 -20.95 9.56 -20.56
C GLY A 322 -20.16 9.56 -21.86
N LEU A 323 -19.44 8.48 -22.15
CA LEU A 323 -18.66 8.36 -23.39
C LEU A 323 -19.55 8.32 -24.64
N VAL A 324 -20.74 7.71 -24.56
CA VAL A 324 -21.73 7.73 -25.62
C VAL A 324 -22.25 9.17 -25.84
N ARG A 325 -22.58 9.88 -24.78
CA ARG A 325 -23.05 11.27 -24.84
C ARG A 325 -22.02 12.19 -25.52
N LEU A 326 -20.73 11.95 -25.29
CA LEU A 326 -19.64 12.74 -25.89
C LEU A 326 -19.26 12.28 -27.30
N GLY A 327 -19.88 11.23 -27.85
CA GLY A 327 -19.56 10.68 -29.15
C GLY A 327 -18.24 9.90 -29.20
N ILE A 328 -17.66 9.57 -28.07
CA ILE A 328 -16.44 8.73 -27.96
C ILE A 328 -16.78 7.26 -28.20
N LEU A 329 -17.90 6.80 -27.66
CA LEU A 329 -18.50 5.50 -27.97
C LEU A 329 -19.78 5.69 -28.74
N LYS A 330 -20.11 4.70 -29.57
CA LYS A 330 -21.32 4.68 -30.38
C LYS A 330 -22.05 3.35 -30.21
N GLY A 331 -23.35 3.39 -29.96
CA GLY A 331 -24.19 2.23 -29.78
C GLY A 331 -25.06 2.32 -28.54
N GLU A 332 -25.81 1.24 -28.30
CA GLU A 332 -26.67 1.12 -27.13
C GLU A 332 -25.83 0.80 -25.89
N VAL A 333 -26.11 1.49 -24.78
CA VAL A 333 -25.34 1.39 -23.54
C VAL A 333 -25.24 -0.04 -23.03
N ASP A 334 -26.35 -0.78 -23.00
CA ASP A 334 -26.37 -2.16 -22.50
C ASP A 334 -25.51 -3.11 -23.34
N GLU A 335 -25.51 -2.94 -24.65
CA GLU A 335 -24.64 -3.71 -25.56
C GLU A 335 -23.17 -3.37 -25.35
N LEU A 336 -22.86 -2.10 -25.18
CA LEU A 336 -21.50 -1.62 -24.94
C LEU A 336 -20.96 -2.15 -23.60
N ILE A 337 -21.79 -2.20 -22.56
CA ILE A 337 -21.46 -2.82 -21.28
C ILE A 337 -21.15 -4.31 -21.46
N ALA A 338 -22.04 -5.03 -22.15
CA ALA A 338 -21.88 -6.46 -22.40
C ALA A 338 -20.59 -6.80 -23.16
N ASN A 339 -20.16 -5.89 -24.06
CA ASN A 339 -18.96 -6.02 -24.87
C ASN A 339 -17.70 -5.42 -24.21
N ASN A 340 -17.79 -4.96 -22.97
CA ASN A 340 -16.68 -4.30 -22.25
C ASN A 340 -16.08 -3.13 -23.05
N ALA A 341 -16.91 -2.31 -23.69
CA ALA A 341 -16.47 -1.22 -24.56
C ALA A 341 -15.72 -0.10 -23.81
N HIS A 342 -15.82 -0.06 -22.49
CA HIS A 342 -15.08 0.87 -21.63
C HIS A 342 -13.57 0.58 -21.58
N ARG A 343 -13.14 -0.68 -21.78
CA ARG A 343 -11.76 -1.10 -21.54
C ARG A 343 -10.66 -0.30 -22.23
N PRO A 344 -10.83 0.16 -23.48
CA PRO A 344 -9.82 1.02 -24.09
C PRO A 344 -9.62 2.36 -23.37
N TYR A 345 -10.59 2.79 -22.56
CA TYR A 345 -10.59 4.07 -21.86
C TYR A 345 -10.49 3.95 -20.35
N PHE A 346 -10.90 2.82 -19.78
CA PHE A 346 -10.78 2.48 -18.38
C PHE A 346 -10.32 1.03 -18.25
N MET A 347 -9.02 0.81 -18.15
CA MET A 347 -8.39 -0.49 -18.28
C MET A 347 -7.87 -1.06 -16.95
N HIS A 348 -8.02 -0.37 -15.85
CA HIS A 348 -7.59 -0.86 -14.52
C HIS A 348 -8.77 -1.11 -13.59
N GLY A 349 -8.49 -1.69 -12.41
CA GLY A 349 -9.52 -1.92 -11.40
C GLY A 349 -9.99 -0.62 -10.75
N LEU A 350 -11.23 -0.61 -10.26
CA LEU A 350 -11.80 0.52 -9.53
C LEU A 350 -11.14 0.71 -8.16
N SER A 351 -10.74 -0.38 -7.51
CA SER A 351 -10.31 -0.37 -6.11
C SER A 351 -9.30 -1.49 -5.83
N HIS A 352 -8.45 -1.26 -4.84
CA HIS A 352 -7.59 -2.28 -4.23
C HIS A 352 -7.50 -2.06 -2.72
N TRP A 353 -7.12 -3.12 -1.98
CA TRP A 353 -6.84 -2.98 -0.56
C TRP A 353 -5.67 -2.03 -0.32
N LEU A 354 -5.70 -1.34 0.81
CA LEU A 354 -4.68 -0.37 1.22
C LEU A 354 -4.32 -0.60 2.68
N GLY A 355 -3.04 -0.51 3.02
CA GLY A 355 -2.57 -0.68 4.40
C GLY A 355 -1.07 -0.45 4.53
N LEU A 356 -0.36 -1.41 5.09
CA LEU A 356 1.11 -1.38 5.17
C LEU A 356 1.77 -1.41 3.78
N ASP A 357 1.11 -2.02 2.82
CA ASP A 357 1.49 -1.93 1.41
C ASP A 357 0.45 -1.07 0.69
N VAL A 358 0.88 -0.35 -0.35
CA VAL A 358 -0.06 0.43 -1.17
C VAL A 358 -1.04 -0.49 -1.89
N HIS A 359 -0.56 -1.55 -2.52
CA HIS A 359 -1.37 -2.66 -2.99
C HIS A 359 -1.35 -3.73 -1.90
N ASP A 360 -2.22 -3.54 -0.91
CA ASP A 360 -2.16 -4.34 0.31
C ASP A 360 -2.63 -5.78 0.08
N VAL A 361 -2.21 -6.63 1.00
CA VAL A 361 -2.57 -8.05 1.02
C VAL A 361 -4.02 -8.26 1.42
N GLY A 362 -4.56 -9.42 1.10
CA GLY A 362 -5.94 -9.78 1.39
C GLY A 362 -6.59 -10.45 0.18
N ASN A 363 -7.49 -11.38 0.44
CA ASN A 363 -8.21 -12.08 -0.62
C ASN A 363 -9.34 -11.19 -1.17
N TYR A 364 -9.46 -11.14 -2.48
CA TYR A 364 -10.55 -10.43 -3.19
C TYR A 364 -11.72 -11.35 -3.58
N ASP A 365 -11.56 -12.66 -3.43
CA ASP A 365 -12.38 -13.69 -4.06
C ASP A 365 -12.40 -13.58 -5.61
N THR A 366 -13.11 -14.48 -6.27
CA THR A 366 -13.18 -14.47 -7.73
C THR A 366 -13.83 -13.20 -8.24
N ASP A 367 -13.20 -12.57 -9.24
CA ASP A 367 -13.68 -11.33 -9.86
C ASP A 367 -13.93 -10.17 -8.87
N ARG A 368 -13.19 -10.15 -7.77
CA ARG A 368 -13.34 -9.16 -6.70
C ARG A 368 -14.75 -9.12 -6.09
N SER A 369 -15.33 -10.29 -5.95
CA SER A 369 -16.68 -10.48 -5.40
C SER A 369 -16.74 -10.53 -3.88
N ARG A 370 -15.59 -10.44 -3.20
CA ARG A 370 -15.56 -10.48 -1.74
C ARG A 370 -16.46 -9.42 -1.14
N VAL A 371 -17.33 -9.85 -0.24
CA VAL A 371 -18.25 -8.97 0.48
C VAL A 371 -17.46 -8.07 1.43
N LEU A 372 -17.71 -6.78 1.34
CA LEU A 372 -17.04 -5.79 2.18
C LEU A 372 -17.61 -5.81 3.60
N GLU A 373 -16.69 -5.67 4.56
CA GLU A 373 -17.00 -5.70 5.99
C GLU A 373 -16.33 -4.52 6.69
N PRO A 374 -16.86 -4.06 7.84
CA PRO A 374 -16.24 -2.98 8.61
C PRO A 374 -14.77 -3.27 8.94
N GLY A 375 -13.92 -2.24 8.82
CA GLY A 375 -12.49 -2.33 9.05
C GLY A 375 -11.65 -2.57 7.80
N MET A 376 -12.26 -2.96 6.68
CA MET A 376 -11.58 -3.05 5.39
C MET A 376 -11.29 -1.66 4.84
N VAL A 377 -10.06 -1.43 4.37
CA VAL A 377 -9.63 -0.17 3.76
C VAL A 377 -9.28 -0.42 2.29
N LEU A 378 -9.82 0.41 1.41
CA LEU A 378 -9.61 0.30 -0.02
C LEU A 378 -9.55 1.67 -0.69
N THR A 379 -8.93 1.71 -1.87
CA THR A 379 -8.96 2.87 -2.75
C THR A 379 -10.24 2.91 -3.56
N VAL A 380 -10.59 4.09 -4.06
CA VAL A 380 -11.66 4.29 -5.05
C VAL A 380 -11.08 5.19 -6.12
N GLU A 381 -10.78 4.63 -7.30
CA GLU A 381 -9.91 5.28 -8.27
C GLU A 381 -10.38 5.14 -9.74
N PRO A 382 -11.60 5.62 -10.06
CA PRO A 382 -12.03 5.64 -11.44
C PRO A 382 -11.17 6.59 -12.27
N GLY A 383 -11.01 6.26 -13.54
CA GLY A 383 -10.28 7.10 -14.48
C GLY A 383 -10.71 6.88 -15.91
N LEU A 384 -10.49 7.87 -16.77
CA LEU A 384 -10.68 7.80 -18.20
C LEU A 384 -9.45 8.32 -18.92
N TYR A 385 -8.96 7.57 -19.87
CA TYR A 385 -7.71 7.83 -20.59
C TYR A 385 -7.97 7.72 -22.08
N ILE A 386 -7.88 8.86 -22.76
CA ILE A 386 -8.13 8.94 -24.20
C ILE A 386 -6.78 9.08 -24.90
N ALA A 387 -6.33 8.03 -25.56
CA ALA A 387 -5.04 8.04 -26.25
C ALA A 387 -4.96 9.18 -27.28
N ALA A 388 -3.75 9.72 -27.48
CA ALA A 388 -3.53 10.83 -28.39
C ALA A 388 -3.86 10.48 -29.87
N ASP A 389 -3.81 9.19 -30.21
CA ASP A 389 -4.11 8.65 -31.54
C ASP A 389 -5.47 7.91 -31.61
N ALA A 390 -6.30 8.00 -30.58
CA ALA A 390 -7.60 7.33 -30.55
C ALA A 390 -8.54 7.84 -31.66
N ASP A 391 -9.35 6.94 -32.23
CA ASP A 391 -10.38 7.28 -33.21
C ASP A 391 -11.63 7.81 -32.50
N VAL A 392 -11.52 9.04 -32.02
CA VAL A 392 -12.55 9.76 -31.27
C VAL A 392 -12.52 11.24 -31.70
N PRO A 393 -13.53 12.04 -31.30
CA PRO A 393 -13.44 13.48 -31.56
C PRO A 393 -12.14 14.08 -31.04
N ALA A 394 -11.47 14.85 -31.88
CA ALA A 394 -10.09 15.30 -31.67
C ALA A 394 -9.89 16.09 -30.36
N GLN A 395 -10.93 16.81 -29.91
CA GLN A 395 -10.85 17.61 -28.68
C GLN A 395 -10.66 16.80 -27.41
N TYR A 396 -10.93 15.48 -27.42
CA TYR A 396 -10.76 14.60 -26.26
C TYR A 396 -9.44 13.83 -26.28
N ARG A 397 -8.73 13.83 -27.40
CA ARG A 397 -7.47 13.07 -27.53
C ARG A 397 -6.40 13.57 -26.56
N GLY A 398 -5.70 12.63 -25.93
CA GLY A 398 -4.62 12.94 -25.00
C GLY A 398 -5.09 13.37 -23.61
N ILE A 399 -6.38 13.28 -23.30
CA ILE A 399 -6.92 13.59 -21.98
C ILE A 399 -6.87 12.33 -21.12
N GLY A 400 -6.11 12.38 -20.01
CA GLY A 400 -6.06 11.36 -18.97
C GLY A 400 -6.48 11.95 -17.63
N ILE A 401 -7.51 11.37 -17.02
CA ILE A 401 -8.07 11.85 -15.75
C ILE A 401 -8.31 10.65 -14.84
N ARG A 402 -7.74 10.69 -13.62
CA ARG A 402 -8.05 9.81 -12.51
C ARG A 402 -8.34 10.67 -11.30
N ILE A 403 -9.34 10.28 -10.52
CA ILE A 403 -9.64 10.90 -9.23
C ILE A 403 -9.77 9.77 -8.23
N GLU A 404 -8.98 9.83 -7.17
CA GLU A 404 -8.84 8.73 -6.20
C GLU A 404 -8.89 9.21 -4.78
N ASP A 405 -9.68 8.51 -3.97
CA ASP A 405 -9.73 8.64 -2.52
C ASP A 405 -9.54 7.27 -1.84
N ASP A 406 -9.19 7.29 -0.56
CA ASP A 406 -9.10 6.12 0.30
C ASP A 406 -10.27 6.10 1.27
N ILE A 407 -10.89 4.93 1.43
CA ILE A 407 -12.02 4.75 2.35
C ILE A 407 -11.79 3.58 3.29
N VAL A 408 -12.36 3.69 4.50
CA VAL A 408 -12.57 2.55 5.40
C VAL A 408 -14.05 2.22 5.46
N ILE A 409 -14.39 0.95 5.34
CA ILE A 409 -15.76 0.48 5.51
C ILE A 409 -16.13 0.57 6.99
N THR A 410 -17.24 1.24 7.29
CA THR A 410 -17.81 1.39 8.64
C THR A 410 -19.03 0.48 8.81
N GLU A 411 -19.66 0.49 9.99
CA GLU A 411 -20.82 -0.35 10.26
C GLU A 411 -22.02 -0.07 9.33
N ASP A 412 -22.16 1.16 8.86
CA ASP A 412 -23.31 1.59 8.08
C ASP A 412 -22.96 2.26 6.73
N GLY A 413 -21.69 2.34 6.39
CA GLY A 413 -21.25 2.98 5.16
C GLY A 413 -19.73 2.95 5.02
N ASN A 414 -19.14 4.12 4.82
CA ASN A 414 -17.68 4.29 4.76
C ASN A 414 -17.27 5.66 5.29
N GLU A 415 -16.01 5.77 5.66
CA GLU A 415 -15.35 7.04 5.98
C GLU A 415 -14.28 7.32 4.92
N ASN A 416 -14.30 8.50 4.32
CA ASN A 416 -13.28 8.94 3.38
C ASN A 416 -12.08 9.50 4.15
N LEU A 417 -10.95 8.81 4.08
CA LEU A 417 -9.71 9.17 4.79
C LEU A 417 -8.95 10.33 4.12
N THR A 418 -9.32 10.69 2.90
CA THR A 418 -8.62 11.66 2.05
C THR A 418 -9.51 12.82 1.62
N ALA A 419 -10.60 13.05 2.34
CA ALA A 419 -11.57 14.09 2.03
C ALA A 419 -11.02 15.52 2.13
N GLY A 420 -9.83 15.71 2.70
CA GLY A 420 -9.24 17.04 2.95
C GLY A 420 -8.74 17.78 1.71
N VAL A 421 -8.69 17.15 0.54
CA VAL A 421 -8.32 17.80 -0.71
C VAL A 421 -9.53 17.92 -1.64
N VAL A 422 -9.71 19.10 -2.24
CA VAL A 422 -10.82 19.38 -3.17
C VAL A 422 -10.78 18.47 -4.39
N LYS A 423 -11.96 18.15 -4.93
CA LYS A 423 -12.10 17.33 -6.14
C LYS A 423 -13.15 17.87 -7.12
N LYS A 424 -14.05 18.73 -6.68
CA LYS A 424 -14.98 19.40 -7.62
C LYS A 424 -14.20 20.40 -8.46
N ALA A 425 -14.46 20.41 -9.77
CA ALA A 425 -13.71 21.24 -10.70
C ALA A 425 -13.75 22.73 -10.34
N ASP A 426 -14.91 23.25 -9.93
CA ASP A 426 -15.05 24.66 -9.54
C ASP A 426 -14.23 24.99 -8.28
N GLU A 427 -14.15 24.06 -7.33
CA GLU A 427 -13.35 24.22 -6.11
C GLU A 427 -11.85 24.21 -6.40
N ILE A 428 -11.42 23.36 -7.34
CA ILE A 428 -10.02 23.30 -7.81
C ILE A 428 -9.65 24.62 -8.48
N GLU A 429 -10.49 25.13 -9.39
CA GLU A 429 -10.25 26.40 -10.07
C GLU A 429 -10.19 27.56 -9.09
N ALA A 430 -11.08 27.59 -8.09
CA ALA A 430 -11.08 28.64 -7.04
C ALA A 430 -9.82 28.56 -6.17
N LEU A 431 -9.39 27.37 -5.75
CA LEU A 431 -8.18 27.16 -4.97
C LEU A 431 -6.94 27.68 -5.72
N MET A 432 -6.81 27.31 -7.00
CA MET A 432 -5.68 27.70 -7.83
C MET A 432 -5.67 29.21 -8.11
N ALA A 433 -6.85 29.83 -8.34
CA ALA A 433 -6.98 31.25 -8.52
C ALA A 433 -6.57 32.04 -7.27
N ALA A 434 -7.00 31.60 -6.09
CA ALA A 434 -6.62 32.21 -4.82
C ALA A 434 -5.10 32.18 -4.58
N ALA A 435 -4.46 31.04 -4.88
CA ALA A 435 -3.02 30.88 -4.72
C ALA A 435 -2.18 31.76 -5.66
N ARG A 436 -2.76 32.20 -6.80
CA ARG A 436 -2.07 33.10 -7.75
C ARG A 436 -2.15 34.56 -7.37
N GLN A 437 -3.03 34.91 -6.44
CA GLN A 437 -3.20 36.30 -5.96
C GLN A 437 -2.33 36.60 -4.71
N SER A 438 -1.85 35.55 -4.04
CA SER A 438 -0.96 35.61 -2.89
C SER A 438 0.52 35.59 -3.30
#